data_e3bf08402027d19499c10e6bdcc41233
#
_entry.id   e3bf08402027d19499c10e6bdcc41233
#
_cell.length_a   1.000
_cell.length_b   1.000
_cell.length_c   1.000
_cell.angle_alpha   90.00
_cell.angle_beta   90.00
_cell.angle_gamma   90.00
#
_symmetry.space_group_name_H-M   'P 1'
#
loop_
_entity.id
_entity.type
_entity.pdbx_description
1 polymer ?
#
loop_
_entity_poly.entity_id
_entity_poly.type
_entity_poly.pdbx_seq_one_letter_code
_entity_poly.pdbx_strand_id
1 'polypeptide(L)'
;MAKGFIIKCIDSVVKTILNAEEEIEHLDRAIGDGDHYINIKRGSIAVQSIKSELTTLPPDQAFKKIGMTIMTSVGGASGPLFASFFLAFPKEVSGESNLQQFSKGFTSGVESIMNRGKSKLGDKTMLDVLIPVSKKLESLANKGCEKQKLIKEIDLVAMAGVMATKDMMPSKGRSAGLAERALGHIDPGAKTCQLIISTVCKELK
;
A
#
# COMPACT_ATOMS: atom_id res chain seq x y z
N MET A 1 14.44 6.91 -9.60
CA MET A 1 14.35 6.83 -8.11
C MET A 1 15.70 6.35 -7.58
N ALA A 2 16.30 7.07 -6.64
CA ALA A 2 17.61 6.66 -6.11
C ALA A 2 17.49 5.35 -5.31
N LYS A 3 18.38 4.39 -5.54
CA LYS A 3 18.40 3.09 -4.83
C LYS A 3 18.36 3.25 -3.31
N GLY A 4 19.11 4.22 -2.76
CA GLY A 4 19.11 4.53 -1.33
C GLY A 4 17.75 4.94 -0.77
N PHE A 5 16.88 5.55 -1.58
CA PHE A 5 15.54 5.93 -1.16
C PHE A 5 14.63 4.72 -0.92
N ILE A 6 14.68 3.70 -1.78
CA ILE A 6 13.91 2.46 -1.60
C ILE A 6 14.28 1.81 -0.27
N ILE A 7 15.57 1.71 0.03
CA ILE A 7 16.06 1.11 1.27
C ILE A 7 15.59 1.90 2.50
N LYS A 8 15.70 3.23 2.46
CA LYS A 8 15.22 4.11 3.52
C LYS A 8 13.73 3.93 3.77
N CYS A 9 12.93 3.86 2.68
CA CYS A 9 11.50 3.60 2.79
C CYS A 9 11.19 2.25 3.43
N ILE A 10 11.91 1.18 3.08
CA ILE A 10 11.72 -0.15 3.67
C ILE A 10 11.92 -0.08 5.19
N ASP A 11 13.04 0.47 5.67
CA ASP A 11 13.33 0.56 7.11
C ASP A 11 12.25 1.35 7.86
N SER A 12 11.83 2.49 7.30
CA SER A 12 10.81 3.34 7.92
C SER A 12 9.42 2.71 7.90
N VAL A 13 9.05 2.02 6.81
CA VAL A 13 7.78 1.28 6.72
C VAL A 13 7.74 0.13 7.71
N VAL A 14 8.80 -0.68 7.80
CA VAL A 14 8.88 -1.76 8.78
C VAL A 14 8.70 -1.22 10.20
N LYS A 15 9.44 -0.17 10.56
CA LYS A 15 9.29 0.49 11.88
C LYS A 15 7.87 0.98 12.12
N THR A 16 7.24 1.59 11.12
CA THR A 16 5.87 2.09 11.23
C THR A 16 4.87 0.95 11.46
N ILE A 17 4.98 -0.14 10.70
CA ILE A 17 4.12 -1.31 10.85
C ILE A 17 4.29 -1.95 12.23
N LEU A 18 5.53 -2.11 12.70
CA LEU A 18 5.79 -2.67 14.02
C LEU A 18 5.22 -1.80 15.16
N ASN A 19 5.30 -0.48 15.02
CA ASN A 19 4.75 0.45 16.02
C ASN A 19 3.22 0.57 15.97
N ALA A 20 2.58 0.11 14.91
CA ALA A 20 1.13 0.17 14.73
C ALA A 20 0.41 -1.14 15.10
N GLU A 21 1.07 -2.05 15.84
CA GLU A 21 0.54 -3.37 16.22
C GLU A 21 -0.84 -3.27 16.85
N GLU A 22 -0.94 -2.57 17.97
CA GLU A 22 -2.21 -2.45 18.72
C GLU A 22 -3.34 -1.86 17.86
N GLU A 23 -3.02 -0.83 17.06
CA GLU A 23 -4.01 -0.18 16.21
C GLU A 23 -4.53 -1.12 15.12
N ILE A 24 -3.62 -1.79 14.39
CA ILE A 24 -4.00 -2.68 13.29
C ILE A 24 -4.74 -3.91 13.82
N GLU A 25 -4.27 -4.52 14.92
CA GLU A 25 -4.94 -5.65 15.55
C GLU A 25 -6.34 -5.29 16.05
N HIS A 26 -6.49 -4.12 16.70
CA HIS A 26 -7.79 -3.66 17.16
C HIS A 26 -8.79 -3.52 16.00
N LEU A 27 -8.37 -2.91 14.90
CA LEU A 27 -9.20 -2.76 13.70
C LEU A 27 -9.57 -4.11 13.09
N ASP A 28 -8.63 -5.02 13.00
CA ASP A 28 -8.86 -6.33 12.38
C ASP A 28 -9.75 -7.22 13.27
N ARG A 29 -9.57 -7.22 14.58
CA ARG A 29 -10.45 -7.94 15.51
C ARG A 29 -11.90 -7.44 15.47
N ALA A 30 -12.10 -6.15 15.16
CA ALA A 30 -13.44 -5.57 15.08
C ALA A 30 -14.23 -6.06 13.85
N ILE A 31 -13.58 -6.23 12.70
CA ILE A 31 -14.26 -6.54 11.42
C ILE A 31 -13.54 -7.59 10.55
N GLY A 32 -12.53 -8.26 11.06
CA GLY A 32 -11.74 -9.27 10.37
C GLY A 32 -11.65 -10.59 11.14
N ASP A 33 -10.63 -11.37 10.86
CA ASP A 33 -10.33 -12.64 11.50
C ASP A 33 -9.10 -12.61 12.43
N GLY A 34 -8.51 -11.42 12.65
CA GLY A 34 -7.42 -11.18 13.59
C GLY A 34 -6.05 -11.62 13.10
N ASP A 35 -5.88 -11.93 11.81
CA ASP A 35 -4.62 -12.40 11.24
C ASP A 35 -3.87 -11.35 10.41
N HIS A 36 -4.50 -10.19 10.14
CA HIS A 36 -3.96 -9.18 9.23
C HIS A 36 -2.61 -8.64 9.71
N TYR A 37 -2.51 -8.21 10.98
CA TYR A 37 -1.27 -7.66 11.51
C TYR A 37 -0.11 -8.66 11.44
N ILE A 38 -0.32 -9.89 11.89
CA ILE A 38 0.76 -10.89 11.89
C ILE A 38 1.24 -11.21 10.48
N ASN A 39 0.34 -11.21 9.50
CA ASN A 39 0.67 -11.42 8.10
C ASN A 39 1.48 -10.25 7.53
N ILE A 40 1.06 -8.99 7.77
CA ILE A 40 1.78 -7.81 7.30
C ILE A 40 3.14 -7.66 7.98
N LYS A 41 3.23 -7.91 9.29
CA LYS A 41 4.50 -7.95 10.04
C LYS A 41 5.48 -8.95 9.43
N ARG A 42 5.03 -10.17 9.17
CA ARG A 42 5.85 -11.23 8.54
C ARG A 42 6.38 -10.78 7.18
N GLY A 43 5.52 -10.23 6.33
CA GLY A 43 5.91 -9.70 5.02
C GLY A 43 6.90 -8.53 5.12
N SER A 44 6.68 -7.61 6.03
CA SER A 44 7.58 -6.47 6.27
C SER A 44 8.98 -6.91 6.68
N ILE A 45 9.08 -7.85 7.63
CA ILE A 45 10.37 -8.42 8.07
C ILE A 45 11.04 -9.19 6.92
N ALA A 46 10.28 -9.95 6.13
CA ALA A 46 10.83 -10.66 4.98
C ALA A 46 11.40 -9.70 3.92
N VAL A 47 10.71 -8.59 3.63
CA VAL A 47 11.25 -7.56 2.71
C VAL A 47 12.48 -6.89 3.31
N GLN A 48 12.52 -6.64 4.61
CA GLN A 48 13.69 -6.09 5.28
C GLN A 48 14.91 -7.04 5.20
N SER A 49 14.69 -8.35 5.31
CA SER A 49 15.79 -9.34 5.26
C SER A 49 16.53 -9.40 3.92
N ILE A 50 15.87 -9.03 2.82
CA ILE A 50 16.48 -8.98 1.48
C ILE A 50 17.07 -7.61 1.12
N LYS A 51 17.12 -6.66 2.06
CA LYS A 51 17.52 -5.28 1.82
C LYS A 51 18.91 -5.15 1.17
N SER A 52 19.87 -5.94 1.60
CA SER A 52 21.24 -5.97 1.01
C SER A 52 21.21 -6.35 -0.48
N GLU A 53 20.39 -7.31 -0.85
CA GLU A 53 20.21 -7.72 -2.25
C GLU A 53 19.55 -6.58 -3.06
N LEU A 54 18.55 -5.90 -2.51
CA LEU A 54 17.87 -4.79 -3.18
C LEU A 54 18.80 -3.61 -3.52
N THR A 55 19.89 -3.40 -2.75
CA THR A 55 20.86 -2.33 -3.04
C THR A 55 21.59 -2.52 -4.36
N THR A 56 21.74 -3.76 -4.82
CA THR A 56 22.46 -4.10 -6.05
C THR A 56 21.57 -4.07 -7.30
N LEU A 57 20.25 -4.18 -7.11
CA LEU A 57 19.29 -4.28 -8.20
C LEU A 57 18.88 -2.91 -8.78
N PRO A 58 18.58 -2.82 -10.07
CA PRO A 58 17.86 -1.68 -10.62
C PRO A 58 16.42 -1.61 -10.05
N PRO A 59 15.78 -0.41 -10.07
CA PRO A 59 14.49 -0.20 -9.41
C PRO A 59 13.38 -1.18 -9.83
N ASP A 60 13.25 -1.48 -11.11
CA ASP A 60 12.28 -2.43 -11.65
C ASP A 60 12.47 -3.84 -11.08
N GLN A 61 13.71 -4.32 -11.02
CA GLN A 61 14.04 -5.61 -10.44
C GLN A 61 13.87 -5.61 -8.92
N ALA A 62 14.17 -4.50 -8.24
CA ALA A 62 13.94 -4.36 -6.81
C ALA A 62 12.44 -4.48 -6.48
N PHE A 63 11.56 -3.78 -7.20
CA PHE A 63 10.11 -3.92 -7.04
C PHE A 63 9.61 -5.34 -7.31
N LYS A 64 10.11 -5.98 -8.39
CA LYS A 64 9.79 -7.38 -8.68
C LYS A 64 10.22 -8.31 -7.55
N LYS A 65 11.43 -8.14 -7.02
CA LYS A 65 11.94 -8.93 -5.90
C LYS A 65 11.10 -8.74 -4.64
N ILE A 66 10.73 -7.49 -4.30
CA ILE A 66 9.82 -7.18 -3.20
C ILE A 66 8.49 -7.93 -3.40
N GLY A 67 7.89 -7.85 -4.59
CA GLY A 67 6.63 -8.54 -4.88
C GLY A 67 6.72 -10.05 -4.72
N MET A 68 7.80 -10.68 -5.18
CA MET A 68 8.03 -12.12 -5.00
C MET A 68 8.21 -12.50 -3.52
N THR A 69 8.94 -11.67 -2.76
CA THR A 69 9.12 -11.89 -1.32
C THR A 69 7.79 -11.78 -0.57
N ILE A 70 6.96 -10.78 -0.88
CA ILE A 70 5.62 -10.63 -0.30
C ILE A 70 4.75 -11.85 -0.64
N MET A 71 4.77 -12.31 -1.89
CA MET A 71 3.97 -13.46 -2.34
C MET A 71 4.25 -14.72 -1.52
N THR A 72 5.48 -14.93 -1.11
CA THR A 72 5.91 -16.13 -0.37
C THR A 72 5.83 -15.99 1.15
N SER A 73 5.78 -14.75 1.66
CA SER A 73 5.92 -14.49 3.10
C SER A 73 4.63 -13.99 3.76
N VAL A 74 3.78 -13.27 3.02
CA VAL A 74 2.52 -12.74 3.56
C VAL A 74 1.42 -13.77 3.38
N GLY A 75 0.83 -14.19 4.48
CA GLY A 75 -0.33 -15.09 4.46
C GLY A 75 -1.65 -14.37 4.16
N GLY A 76 -2.75 -15.12 4.19
CA GLY A 76 -4.09 -14.60 4.00
C GLY A 76 -4.36 -14.05 2.60
N ALA A 77 -5.45 -13.31 2.46
CA ALA A 77 -5.84 -12.70 1.19
C ALA A 77 -4.98 -11.47 0.82
N SER A 78 -4.38 -10.80 1.81
CA SER A 78 -3.58 -9.59 1.61
C SER A 78 -2.26 -9.86 0.89
N GLY A 79 -1.63 -11.02 1.13
CA GLY A 79 -0.36 -11.39 0.51
C GLY A 79 -0.39 -11.33 -1.02
N PRO A 80 -1.26 -12.11 -1.67
CA PRO A 80 -1.41 -12.07 -3.12
C PRO A 80 -1.80 -10.70 -3.68
N LEU A 81 -2.57 -9.89 -2.94
CA LEU A 81 -2.98 -8.55 -3.36
C LEU A 81 -1.79 -7.57 -3.35
N PHE A 82 -1.06 -7.46 -2.22
CA PHE A 82 0.14 -6.63 -2.15
C PHE A 82 1.22 -7.09 -3.13
N ALA A 83 1.44 -8.40 -3.25
CA ALA A 83 2.38 -8.93 -4.22
C ALA A 83 2.03 -8.52 -5.65
N SER A 84 0.75 -8.59 -6.03
CA SER A 84 0.30 -8.21 -7.38
C SER A 84 0.57 -6.73 -7.69
N PHE A 85 0.47 -5.83 -6.70
CA PHE A 85 0.85 -4.44 -6.83
C PHE A 85 2.32 -4.29 -7.22
N PHE A 86 3.22 -4.88 -6.42
CA PHE A 86 4.67 -4.77 -6.65
C PHE A 86 5.13 -5.48 -7.91
N LEU A 87 4.44 -6.54 -8.36
CA LEU A 87 4.76 -7.25 -9.60
C LEU A 87 4.25 -6.53 -10.87
N ALA A 88 3.19 -5.73 -10.76
CA ALA A 88 2.68 -4.93 -11.87
C ALA A 88 3.44 -3.60 -12.05
N PHE A 89 3.92 -3.02 -10.96
CA PHE A 89 4.60 -1.73 -10.92
C PHE A 89 5.81 -1.61 -11.87
N PRO A 90 6.71 -2.61 -11.98
CA PRO A 90 7.92 -2.51 -12.80
C PRO A 90 7.70 -2.35 -14.30
N LYS A 91 6.52 -2.70 -14.81
CA LYS A 91 6.23 -2.61 -16.24
C LYS A 91 6.35 -1.20 -16.81
N GLU A 92 6.16 -0.20 -15.95
CA GLU A 92 6.15 1.22 -16.31
C GLU A 92 7.42 1.96 -15.88
N VAL A 93 8.27 1.30 -15.07
CA VAL A 93 9.44 1.94 -14.44
C VAL A 93 10.72 1.27 -14.94
N SER A 94 11.46 1.96 -15.82
CA SER A 94 12.76 1.52 -16.30
C SER A 94 13.80 2.63 -16.11
N GLY A 95 15.00 2.30 -15.62
CA GLY A 95 16.12 3.24 -15.49
C GLY A 95 15.87 4.36 -14.46
N GLU A 96 16.24 5.59 -14.79
CA GLU A 96 15.94 6.79 -13.98
C GLU A 96 14.48 7.19 -14.16
N SER A 97 13.62 6.67 -13.31
CA SER A 97 12.19 6.95 -13.38
C SER A 97 11.85 8.34 -12.84
N ASN A 98 11.09 9.09 -13.63
CA ASN A 98 10.48 10.34 -13.23
C ASN A 98 9.13 10.13 -12.53
N LEU A 99 8.51 11.22 -12.05
CA LEU A 99 7.23 11.18 -11.35
C LEU A 99 6.10 10.60 -12.21
N GLN A 100 6.09 10.85 -13.52
CA GLN A 100 5.07 10.33 -14.43
C GLN A 100 5.16 8.81 -14.57
N GLN A 101 6.37 8.26 -14.74
CA GLN A 101 6.58 6.81 -14.79
C GLN A 101 6.23 6.15 -13.45
N PHE A 102 6.60 6.77 -12.33
CA PHE A 102 6.20 6.31 -11.01
C PHE A 102 4.68 6.28 -10.86
N SER A 103 3.99 7.34 -11.29
CA SER A 103 2.53 7.43 -11.25
C SER A 103 1.87 6.32 -12.09
N LYS A 104 2.34 6.08 -13.31
CA LYS A 104 1.86 4.98 -14.15
C LYS A 104 2.08 3.61 -13.49
N GLY A 105 3.27 3.37 -12.93
CA GLY A 105 3.55 2.14 -12.20
C GLY A 105 2.63 1.95 -11.00
N PHE A 106 2.37 3.02 -10.24
CA PHE A 106 1.43 2.98 -9.11
C PHE A 106 0.01 2.63 -9.59
N THR A 107 -0.46 3.26 -10.68
CA THR A 107 -1.77 2.96 -11.29
C THR A 107 -1.85 1.49 -11.73
N SER A 108 -0.85 0.99 -12.44
CA SER A 108 -0.78 -0.43 -12.85
C SER A 108 -0.81 -1.38 -11.64
N GLY A 109 -0.13 -1.02 -10.55
CA GLY A 109 -0.18 -1.75 -9.28
C GLY A 109 -1.59 -1.79 -8.69
N VAL A 110 -2.28 -0.65 -8.64
CA VAL A 110 -3.67 -0.55 -8.13
C VAL A 110 -4.64 -1.35 -8.99
N GLU A 111 -4.55 -1.25 -10.30
CA GLU A 111 -5.35 -2.04 -11.24
C GLU A 111 -5.14 -3.54 -11.06
N SER A 112 -3.90 -3.96 -10.79
CA SER A 112 -3.59 -5.37 -10.50
C SER A 112 -4.29 -5.86 -9.24
N ILE A 113 -4.36 -5.05 -8.17
CA ILE A 113 -5.14 -5.37 -6.97
C ILE A 113 -6.63 -5.45 -7.30
N MET A 114 -7.17 -4.47 -8.04
CA MET A 114 -8.59 -4.45 -8.44
C MET A 114 -8.97 -5.72 -9.20
N ASN A 115 -8.16 -6.10 -10.19
CA ASN A 115 -8.40 -7.28 -11.02
C ASN A 115 -8.30 -8.58 -10.23
N ARG A 116 -7.32 -8.69 -9.33
CA ARG A 116 -7.11 -9.89 -8.52
C ARG A 116 -8.16 -10.03 -7.41
N GLY A 117 -8.47 -8.94 -6.71
CA GLY A 117 -9.43 -8.90 -5.61
C GLY A 117 -10.88 -8.83 -6.06
N LYS A 118 -11.15 -8.57 -7.35
CA LYS A 118 -12.49 -8.30 -7.87
C LYS A 118 -13.19 -7.22 -7.05
N SER A 119 -12.45 -6.19 -6.66
CA SER A 119 -12.86 -5.12 -5.77
C SER A 119 -12.65 -3.75 -6.42
N LYS A 120 -13.43 -2.77 -5.98
CA LYS A 120 -13.46 -1.41 -6.50
C LYS A 120 -13.56 -0.39 -5.35
N LEU A 121 -13.55 0.89 -5.70
CA LEU A 121 -13.80 1.98 -4.75
C LEU A 121 -15.20 1.83 -4.13
N GLY A 122 -15.30 1.96 -2.83
CA GLY A 122 -16.52 1.84 -2.05
C GLY A 122 -16.79 0.43 -1.48
N ASP A 123 -15.90 -0.54 -1.76
CA ASP A 123 -16.05 -1.92 -1.26
C ASP A 123 -15.53 -2.10 0.18
N LYS A 124 -15.06 -1.05 0.84
CA LYS A 124 -14.45 -1.05 2.19
C LYS A 124 -13.22 -1.97 2.24
N THR A 125 -12.21 -1.59 1.48
CA THR A 125 -10.93 -2.32 1.34
C THR A 125 -9.74 -1.37 1.23
N MET A 126 -8.52 -1.90 1.13
CA MET A 126 -7.32 -1.12 0.82
C MET A 126 -7.47 -0.24 -0.44
N LEU A 127 -8.36 -0.60 -1.36
CA LEU A 127 -8.59 0.16 -2.59
C LEU A 127 -9.23 1.53 -2.35
N ASP A 128 -9.91 1.70 -1.22
CA ASP A 128 -10.50 3.00 -0.83
C ASP A 128 -9.45 4.04 -0.45
N VAL A 129 -8.22 3.61 -0.21
CA VAL A 129 -7.04 4.47 -0.09
C VAL A 129 -6.27 4.52 -1.42
N LEU A 130 -6.00 3.37 -2.02
CA LEU A 130 -5.08 3.27 -3.15
C LEU A 130 -5.63 3.92 -4.43
N ILE A 131 -6.94 3.77 -4.74
CA ILE A 131 -7.54 4.36 -5.94
C ILE A 131 -7.55 5.90 -5.89
N PRO A 132 -8.00 6.56 -4.80
CA PRO A 132 -7.91 8.02 -4.70
C PRO A 132 -6.48 8.54 -4.76
N VAL A 133 -5.54 7.85 -4.11
CA VAL A 133 -4.10 8.21 -4.15
C VAL A 133 -3.56 8.08 -5.57
N SER A 134 -3.87 7.02 -6.31
CA SER A 134 -3.46 6.83 -7.70
C SER A 134 -3.95 7.97 -8.60
N LYS A 135 -5.24 8.31 -8.52
CA LYS A 135 -5.83 9.41 -9.29
C LYS A 135 -5.20 10.77 -8.97
N LYS A 136 -4.96 11.02 -7.67
CA LYS A 136 -4.32 12.28 -7.24
C LYS A 136 -2.87 12.34 -7.73
N LEU A 137 -2.12 11.26 -7.60
CA LEU A 137 -0.72 11.17 -8.05
C LEU A 137 -0.61 11.42 -9.56
N GLU A 138 -1.48 10.81 -10.36
CA GLU A 138 -1.55 11.04 -11.81
C GLU A 138 -1.85 12.50 -12.14
N SER A 139 -2.86 13.09 -11.49
CA SER A 139 -3.20 14.50 -11.69
C SER A 139 -2.03 15.44 -11.36
N LEU A 140 -1.31 15.18 -10.28
CA LEU A 140 -0.17 16.00 -9.85
C LEU A 140 1.06 15.78 -10.75
N ALA A 141 1.30 14.56 -11.20
CA ALA A 141 2.38 14.24 -12.13
C ALA A 141 2.19 14.93 -13.49
N ASN A 142 0.96 14.95 -14.01
CA ASN A 142 0.65 15.60 -15.28
C ASN A 142 0.74 17.13 -15.21
N LYS A 143 0.52 17.73 -14.04
CA LYS A 143 0.61 19.19 -13.84
C LYS A 143 2.02 19.69 -13.53
N GLY A 144 2.99 18.81 -13.29
CA GLY A 144 4.35 19.20 -12.92
C GLY A 144 4.42 19.91 -11.58
N CYS A 145 3.76 19.39 -10.55
CA CYS A 145 3.68 20.05 -9.24
C CYS A 145 4.99 19.96 -8.44
N GLU A 146 5.19 20.94 -7.56
CA GLU A 146 6.30 20.95 -6.61
C GLU A 146 6.25 19.76 -5.66
N LYS A 147 7.44 19.27 -5.26
CA LYS A 147 7.60 18.11 -4.38
C LYS A 147 6.84 18.24 -3.05
N GLN A 148 6.92 19.41 -2.40
CA GLN A 148 6.23 19.62 -1.12
C GLN A 148 4.70 19.56 -1.26
N LYS A 149 4.17 20.11 -2.33
CA LYS A 149 2.74 20.03 -2.65
C LYS A 149 2.32 18.59 -2.92
N LEU A 150 3.10 17.86 -3.72
CA LEU A 150 2.87 16.43 -3.99
C LEU A 150 2.74 15.64 -2.68
N ILE A 151 3.75 15.76 -1.80
CA ILE A 151 3.80 15.04 -0.52
C ILE A 151 2.56 15.34 0.33
N LYS A 152 2.23 16.61 0.49
CA LYS A 152 1.08 17.05 1.30
C LYS A 152 -0.24 16.53 0.75
N GLU A 153 -0.47 16.67 -0.55
CA GLU A 153 -1.73 16.27 -1.18
C GLU A 153 -1.93 14.76 -1.19
N ILE A 154 -0.87 13.98 -1.40
CA ILE A 154 -0.93 12.51 -1.38
C ILE A 154 -1.23 12.00 0.04
N ASP A 155 -0.56 12.55 1.04
CA ASP A 155 -0.78 12.18 2.45
C ASP A 155 -2.22 12.49 2.89
N LEU A 156 -2.74 13.68 2.56
CA LEU A 156 -4.12 14.08 2.85
C LEU A 156 -5.15 13.13 2.19
N VAL A 157 -4.94 12.76 0.93
CA VAL A 157 -5.84 11.85 0.23
C VAL A 157 -5.80 10.44 0.84
N ALA A 158 -4.64 9.95 1.24
CA ALA A 158 -4.53 8.67 1.92
C ALA A 158 -5.26 8.67 3.27
N MET A 159 -5.13 9.75 4.06
CA MET A 159 -5.86 9.91 5.32
C MET A 159 -7.37 10.01 5.12
N ALA A 160 -7.82 10.76 4.11
CA ALA A 160 -9.25 10.84 3.80
C ALA A 160 -9.82 9.48 3.36
N GLY A 161 -9.08 8.74 2.54
CA GLY A 161 -9.48 7.41 2.06
C GLY A 161 -9.68 6.40 3.19
N VAL A 162 -8.74 6.35 4.14
CA VAL A 162 -8.87 5.43 5.28
C VAL A 162 -10.05 5.80 6.17
N MET A 163 -10.27 7.09 6.43
CA MET A 163 -11.40 7.55 7.25
C MET A 163 -12.75 7.26 6.58
N ALA A 164 -12.83 7.41 5.25
CA ALA A 164 -14.05 7.12 4.51
C ALA A 164 -14.51 5.66 4.66
N THR A 165 -13.59 4.71 4.87
CA THR A 165 -13.97 3.29 5.06
C THR A 165 -14.85 3.07 6.29
N LYS A 166 -14.83 3.98 7.27
CA LYS A 166 -15.61 3.89 8.49
C LYS A 166 -17.12 3.81 8.21
N ASP A 167 -17.58 4.58 7.23
CA ASP A 167 -19.01 4.72 6.92
C ASP A 167 -19.43 3.85 5.72
N MET A 168 -18.52 3.02 5.19
CA MET A 168 -18.80 2.12 4.06
C MET A 168 -19.36 0.78 4.52
N MET A 169 -20.29 0.23 3.73
CA MET A 169 -20.69 -1.17 3.84
C MET A 169 -19.67 -2.07 3.16
N PRO A 170 -19.17 -3.11 3.83
CA PRO A 170 -18.21 -4.01 3.21
C PRO A 170 -18.90 -4.92 2.17
N SER A 171 -18.35 -4.98 0.98
CA SER A 171 -18.82 -5.89 -0.07
C SER A 171 -17.76 -6.93 -0.46
N LYS A 172 -16.54 -6.76 0.04
CA LYS A 172 -15.38 -7.62 -0.21
C LYS A 172 -14.54 -7.80 1.06
N GLY A 173 -13.61 -8.74 1.00
CA GLY A 173 -12.71 -9.04 2.12
C GLY A 173 -13.38 -9.79 3.27
N ARG A 174 -12.70 -9.85 4.40
CA ARG A 174 -13.16 -10.59 5.60
C ARG A 174 -14.40 -9.96 6.22
N SER A 175 -14.50 -8.65 6.17
CA SER A 175 -15.64 -7.90 6.73
C SER A 175 -16.96 -8.07 5.94
N ALA A 176 -16.92 -8.56 4.70
CA ALA A 176 -18.12 -8.70 3.86
C ALA A 176 -19.25 -9.52 4.53
N GLY A 177 -18.90 -10.53 5.32
CA GLY A 177 -19.86 -11.35 6.06
C GLY A 177 -20.48 -10.67 7.29
N LEU A 178 -19.95 -9.50 7.70
CA LEU A 178 -20.43 -8.79 8.90
C LEU A 178 -21.52 -7.75 8.61
N ALA A 179 -21.69 -7.38 7.33
CA ALA A 179 -22.69 -6.42 6.88
C ALA A 179 -22.69 -5.13 7.76
N GLU A 180 -23.83 -4.74 8.31
CA GLU A 180 -24.00 -3.53 9.13
C GLU A 180 -23.08 -3.50 10.37
N ARG A 181 -22.68 -4.66 10.90
CA ARG A 181 -21.77 -4.72 12.06
C ARG A 181 -20.37 -4.15 11.77
N ALA A 182 -19.99 -4.05 10.50
CA ALA A 182 -18.76 -3.44 10.10
C ALA A 182 -18.83 -1.90 9.99
N LEU A 183 -20.00 -1.30 10.05
CA LEU A 183 -20.16 0.16 10.07
C LEU A 183 -19.54 0.75 11.34
N GLY A 184 -18.97 1.93 11.23
CA GLY A 184 -18.29 2.60 12.32
C GLY A 184 -16.83 2.16 12.51
N HIS A 185 -16.36 1.12 11.82
CA HIS A 185 -14.99 0.61 11.89
C HIS A 185 -14.20 0.89 10.61
N ILE A 186 -12.94 1.23 10.78
CA ILE A 186 -11.98 1.43 9.68
C ILE A 186 -11.52 0.06 9.16
N ASP A 187 -11.36 -0.06 7.83
CA ASP A 187 -10.77 -1.27 7.23
C ASP A 187 -9.27 -1.41 7.57
N PRO A 188 -8.81 -2.56 8.12
CA PRO A 188 -7.41 -2.75 8.51
C PRO A 188 -6.44 -2.72 7.31
N GLY A 189 -6.88 -3.19 6.14
CA GLY A 189 -6.09 -3.11 4.90
C GLY A 189 -5.93 -1.68 4.40
N ALA A 190 -6.99 -0.88 4.45
CA ALA A 190 -6.94 0.55 4.15
C ALA A 190 -6.01 1.29 5.13
N LYS A 191 -6.08 0.97 6.43
CA LYS A 191 -5.19 1.53 7.44
C LYS A 191 -3.73 1.20 7.14
N THR A 192 -3.42 -0.04 6.84
CA THR A 192 -2.06 -0.46 6.45
C THR A 192 -1.54 0.33 5.24
N CYS A 193 -2.36 0.49 4.19
CA CYS A 193 -1.98 1.28 3.02
C CYS A 193 -1.76 2.76 3.36
N GLN A 194 -2.61 3.37 4.17
CA GLN A 194 -2.44 4.74 4.64
C GLN A 194 -1.12 4.91 5.39
N LEU A 195 -0.80 4.02 6.34
CA LEU A 195 0.44 4.07 7.10
C LEU A 195 1.68 3.97 6.20
N ILE A 196 1.68 3.06 5.23
CA ILE A 196 2.77 2.91 4.26
C ILE A 196 2.94 4.19 3.44
N ILE A 197 1.86 4.72 2.85
CA ILE A 197 1.88 5.91 2.01
C ILE A 197 2.37 7.13 2.82
N SER A 198 1.81 7.35 4.01
CA SER A 198 2.22 8.46 4.88
C SER A 198 3.69 8.37 5.29
N THR A 199 4.19 7.14 5.52
CA THR A 199 5.62 6.92 5.82
C THR A 199 6.49 7.25 4.62
N VAL A 200 6.14 6.79 3.42
CA VAL A 200 6.88 7.14 2.19
C VAL A 200 6.86 8.65 1.95
N CYS A 201 5.72 9.31 2.18
CA CYS A 201 5.62 10.77 2.09
C CYS A 201 6.54 11.50 3.08
N LYS A 202 6.72 10.97 4.30
CA LYS A 202 7.67 11.53 5.28
C LYS A 202 9.11 11.37 4.82
N GLU A 203 9.47 10.24 4.22
CA GLU A 203 10.82 9.99 3.72
C GLU A 203 11.17 10.82 2.47
N LEU A 204 10.16 11.35 1.79
CA LEU A 204 10.35 12.28 0.67
C LEU A 204 10.60 13.74 1.13
N LYS A 205 10.34 14.08 2.39
CA LYS A 205 10.64 15.45 2.90
C LYS A 205 12.13 15.68 2.99
#